data_8f4d5fd87fcfff61ddb61ac2f975bbb3
#
_entry.id   8f4d5fd87fcfff61ddb61ac2f975bbb3
#
_cell.length_a   1.000
_cell.length_b   1.000
_cell.length_c   1.000
_cell.angle_alpha   90.00
_cell.angle_beta   90.00
_cell.angle_gamma   90.00
#
_symmetry.space_group_name_H-M   'P 1'
#
loop_
_entity.id
_entity.type
_entity.pdbx_description
1 polymer ?
#
loop_
_entity_poly.entity_id
_entity_poly.type
_entity_poly.pdbx_seq_one_letter_code
_entity_poly.pdbx_strand_id
1 'polypeptide(L)'
;LINFYKEYKITKEELDQLKSENISTKIIKSENDELKSLIDGYTITSNKILAKVIVDHESPFLRSIIINKGSKEKIKIGTNIYDRSYLVGRVIEVNYTNSRVLLLTDLNSNIPVSITPGNVQAIVVGNGDGKGEIKYIKNDLINKIDDKGIAYTSGTGSIFKSGIPVGRINTNKETIIVNFYSDFTQLKYVFAEVEQGDK
;
A
#
# COMPACT_ATOMS: atom_id res chain seq x y z
N LEU A 1 -34.63 50.01 -0.59
CA LEU A 1 -34.17 49.05 -1.63
C LEU A 1 -32.68 48.76 -1.51
N ILE A 2 -31.80 49.75 -1.38
CA ILE A 2 -30.34 49.59 -1.31
C ILE A 2 -29.87 48.80 -0.06
N ASN A 3 -30.49 49.05 1.11
CA ASN A 3 -30.16 48.32 2.34
C ASN A 3 -30.59 46.85 2.26
N PHE A 4 -31.76 46.55 1.69
CA PHE A 4 -32.25 45.21 1.50
C PHE A 4 -31.33 44.38 0.57
N TYR A 5 -30.79 45.01 -0.47
CA TYR A 5 -29.85 44.36 -1.39
C TYR A 5 -28.52 44.08 -0.72
N LYS A 6 -28.02 44.95 0.14
CA LYS A 6 -26.80 44.72 0.93
C LYS A 6 -26.96 43.57 1.93
N GLU A 7 -28.06 43.54 2.67
CA GLU A 7 -28.39 42.45 3.60
C GLU A 7 -28.50 41.13 2.88
N TYR A 8 -29.18 41.09 1.74
CA TYR A 8 -29.30 39.88 0.92
C TYR A 8 -27.92 39.36 0.47
N LYS A 9 -27.03 40.26 0.03
CA LYS A 9 -25.68 39.89 -0.41
C LYS A 9 -24.86 39.32 0.72
N ILE A 10 -24.88 39.94 1.90
CA ILE A 10 -24.17 39.49 3.12
C ILE A 10 -24.68 38.10 3.53
N THR A 11 -25.99 37.93 3.64
CA THR A 11 -26.62 36.65 4.01
C THR A 11 -26.30 35.54 3.01
N LYS A 12 -26.22 35.87 1.73
CA LYS A 12 -25.83 34.91 0.70
C LYS A 12 -24.38 34.49 0.82
N GLU A 13 -23.47 35.43 1.07
CA GLU A 13 -22.06 35.16 1.30
C GLU A 13 -21.85 34.31 2.56
N GLU A 14 -22.53 34.61 3.66
CA GLU A 14 -22.54 33.81 4.89
C GLU A 14 -23.08 32.40 4.66
N LEU A 15 -24.16 32.25 3.88
CA LEU A 15 -24.71 30.94 3.54
C LEU A 15 -23.73 30.10 2.74
N ASP A 16 -23.05 30.70 1.77
CA ASP A 16 -22.07 29.98 0.92
C ASP A 16 -20.83 29.62 1.74
N GLN A 17 -20.40 30.46 2.68
CA GLN A 17 -19.34 30.15 3.62
C GLN A 17 -19.74 28.99 4.54
N LEU A 18 -20.91 29.03 5.16
CA LEU A 18 -21.43 27.96 6.01
C LEU A 18 -21.58 26.63 5.26
N LYS A 19 -21.99 26.66 3.99
CA LYS A 19 -22.03 25.46 3.15
C LYS A 19 -20.63 24.88 2.92
N SER A 20 -19.65 25.73 2.62
CA SER A 20 -18.26 25.32 2.43
C SER A 20 -17.67 24.70 3.69
N GLU A 21 -17.90 25.33 4.85
CA GLU A 21 -17.47 24.80 6.16
C GLU A 21 -18.15 23.46 6.50
N ASN A 22 -19.43 23.30 6.18
CA ASN A 22 -20.16 22.06 6.39
C ASN A 22 -19.61 20.92 5.52
N ILE A 23 -19.27 21.21 4.26
CA ILE A 23 -18.62 20.23 3.36
C ILE A 23 -17.27 19.83 3.91
N SER A 24 -16.43 20.79 4.32
CA SER A 24 -15.13 20.53 4.93
C SER A 24 -15.25 19.69 6.19
N THR A 25 -16.20 19.99 7.07
CA THR A 25 -16.45 19.22 8.29
C THR A 25 -16.88 17.78 7.99
N LYS A 26 -17.72 17.57 6.97
CA LYS A 26 -18.13 16.23 6.54
C LYS A 26 -16.94 15.42 6.02
N ILE A 27 -16.05 16.05 5.24
CA ILE A 27 -14.83 15.39 4.73
C ILE A 27 -13.92 14.98 5.88
N ILE A 28 -13.66 15.89 6.82
CA ILE A 28 -12.83 15.61 8.02
C ILE A 28 -13.44 14.49 8.86
N LYS A 29 -14.76 14.48 9.04
CA LYS A 29 -15.46 13.43 9.79
C LYS A 29 -15.32 12.08 9.09
N SER A 30 -15.52 12.01 7.78
CA SER A 30 -15.35 10.79 6.99
C SER A 30 -13.92 10.26 7.07
N GLU A 31 -12.91 11.15 6.97
CA GLU A 31 -11.50 10.79 7.12
C GLU A 31 -11.17 10.28 8.54
N ASN A 32 -11.77 10.89 9.57
CA ASN A 32 -11.61 10.45 10.96
C ASN A 32 -12.23 9.07 11.20
N ASP A 33 -13.41 8.81 10.64
CA ASP A 33 -14.08 7.52 10.77
C ASP A 33 -13.31 6.41 10.00
N GLU A 34 -12.72 6.74 8.84
CA GLU A 34 -11.83 5.85 8.10
C GLU A 34 -10.58 5.52 8.93
N LEU A 35 -9.92 6.54 9.51
CA LEU A 35 -8.76 6.35 10.39
C LEU A 35 -9.09 5.48 11.62
N LYS A 36 -10.23 5.71 12.27
CA LYS A 36 -10.67 4.88 13.40
C LYS A 36 -10.87 3.44 12.99
N SER A 37 -11.53 3.18 11.85
CA SER A 37 -11.74 1.82 11.35
C SER A 37 -10.44 1.08 11.03
N LEU A 38 -9.42 1.82 10.57
CA LEU A 38 -8.08 1.28 10.36
C LEU A 38 -7.39 0.91 11.67
N ILE A 39 -7.56 1.73 12.71
CA ILE A 39 -6.97 1.49 14.04
C ILE A 39 -7.68 0.33 14.75
N ASP A 40 -9.00 0.31 14.76
CA ASP A 40 -9.81 -0.71 15.44
C ASP A 40 -9.68 -2.11 14.80
N GLY A 41 -9.46 -2.17 13.48
CA GLY A 41 -9.20 -3.42 12.76
C GLY A 41 -7.76 -3.95 12.90
N TYR A 42 -6.88 -3.19 13.53
CA TYR A 42 -5.48 -3.51 13.69
C TYR A 42 -5.17 -3.79 15.17
N THR A 43 -5.00 -5.07 15.51
CA THR A 43 -4.28 -5.41 16.74
C THR A 43 -2.86 -4.85 16.57
N ILE A 44 -2.56 -3.75 17.26
CA ILE A 44 -1.28 -3.04 17.18
C ILE A 44 -0.18 -4.01 17.64
N THR A 45 0.38 -4.77 16.71
CA THR A 45 1.71 -5.31 16.91
C THR A 45 2.64 -4.10 16.95
N SER A 46 3.36 -3.94 18.03
CA SER A 46 4.01 -2.75 18.56
C SER A 46 4.98 -1.99 17.64
N ASN A 47 5.14 -2.37 16.38
CA ASN A 47 6.19 -1.89 15.50
C ASN A 47 5.70 -1.28 14.17
N LYS A 48 4.39 -1.05 13.99
CA LYS A 48 3.87 -0.47 12.77
C LYS A 48 3.38 0.95 13.02
N ILE A 49 3.78 1.88 12.18
CA ILE A 49 3.32 3.28 12.22
C ILE A 49 2.43 3.57 11.02
N LEU A 50 1.35 4.29 11.25
CA LEU A 50 0.45 4.74 10.19
C LEU A 50 1.09 5.90 9.42
N ALA A 51 1.08 5.81 8.10
CA ALA A 51 1.55 6.83 7.18
C ALA A 51 0.48 7.17 6.15
N LYS A 52 0.34 8.46 5.84
CA LYS A 52 -0.54 8.95 4.77
C LYS A 52 0.22 8.94 3.46
N VAL A 53 -0.41 8.47 2.40
CA VAL A 53 0.11 8.60 1.03
C VAL A 53 -0.07 10.05 0.59
N ILE A 54 1.03 10.71 0.22
CA ILE A 54 1.04 12.11 -0.21
C ILE A 54 0.93 12.19 -1.73
N VAL A 55 1.66 11.33 -2.42
CA VAL A 55 1.75 11.30 -3.88
C VAL A 55 1.70 9.85 -4.34
N ASP A 56 0.82 9.59 -5.28
CA ASP A 56 0.80 8.37 -6.07
C ASP A 56 1.42 8.68 -7.42
N HIS A 57 2.53 8.03 -7.73
CA HIS A 57 3.26 8.26 -8.97
C HIS A 57 3.11 7.05 -9.87
N GLU A 58 2.09 7.11 -10.72
CA GLU A 58 1.92 6.16 -11.81
C GLU A 58 2.69 6.63 -13.05
N SER A 59 3.82 6.00 -13.29
CA SER A 59 4.53 6.13 -14.55
C SER A 59 4.70 4.74 -15.16
N PRO A 60 4.80 4.61 -16.49
CA PRO A 60 5.07 3.32 -17.12
C PRO A 60 6.38 2.66 -16.64
N PHE A 61 7.30 3.45 -16.09
CA PHE A 61 8.65 3.02 -15.70
C PHE A 61 8.85 2.92 -14.19
N LEU A 62 7.99 3.53 -13.38
CA LEU A 62 8.12 3.53 -11.92
C LEU A 62 6.76 3.64 -11.25
N ARG A 63 6.32 2.56 -10.61
CA ARG A 63 5.13 2.56 -9.76
C ARG A 63 5.55 2.71 -8.31
N SER A 64 5.38 3.91 -7.80
CA SER A 64 5.80 4.27 -6.45
C SER A 64 4.83 5.24 -5.80
N ILE A 65 4.77 5.19 -4.47
CA ILE A 65 4.06 6.19 -3.66
C ILE A 65 5.04 6.93 -2.77
N ILE A 66 4.69 8.16 -2.39
CA ILE A 66 5.40 8.91 -1.36
C ILE A 66 4.52 8.95 -0.11
N ILE A 67 5.09 8.56 1.02
CA ILE A 67 4.44 8.58 2.33
C ILE A 67 4.98 9.72 3.20
N ASN A 68 4.14 10.27 4.08
CA ASN A 68 4.47 11.39 4.99
C ASN A 68 5.24 10.95 6.24
N LYS A 69 6.09 9.94 6.12
CA LYS A 69 6.96 9.43 7.18
C LYS A 69 8.35 9.22 6.62
N GLY A 70 9.36 9.57 7.40
CA GLY A 70 10.75 9.52 6.99
C GLY A 70 11.70 9.04 8.08
N SER A 71 12.97 9.42 7.99
CA SER A 71 13.98 9.04 8.99
C SER A 71 13.68 9.57 10.39
N LYS A 72 12.94 10.68 10.52
CA LYS A 72 12.44 11.19 11.79
C LYS A 72 11.63 10.16 12.57
N GLU A 73 10.84 9.34 11.88
CA GLU A 73 10.05 8.25 12.46
C GLU A 73 10.76 6.89 12.38
N LYS A 74 12.10 6.87 12.21
CA LYS A 74 12.94 5.68 12.12
C LYS A 74 12.68 4.80 10.90
N ILE A 75 12.10 5.36 9.84
CA ILE A 75 11.99 4.65 8.55
C ILE A 75 13.39 4.55 7.93
N LYS A 76 13.69 3.38 7.39
CA LYS A 76 14.95 3.06 6.70
C LYS A 76 14.65 2.54 5.30
N ILE A 77 15.66 2.57 4.42
CA ILE A 77 15.60 1.85 3.13
C ILE A 77 15.37 0.36 3.43
N GLY A 78 14.45 -0.26 2.68
CA GLY A 78 14.05 -1.65 2.91
C GLY A 78 12.87 -1.82 3.88
N THR A 79 12.42 -0.78 4.58
CA THR A 79 11.22 -0.84 5.44
C THR A 79 10.03 -1.36 4.64
N ASN A 80 9.37 -2.40 5.16
CA ASN A 80 8.18 -2.99 4.56
C ASN A 80 6.96 -2.11 4.79
N ILE A 81 6.15 -1.97 3.75
CA ILE A 81 4.92 -1.19 3.76
C ILE A 81 3.74 -2.10 3.51
N TYR A 82 2.68 -1.90 4.30
CA TYR A 82 1.49 -2.73 4.32
C TYR A 82 0.23 -1.91 4.12
N ASP A 83 -0.72 -2.46 3.39
CA ASP A 83 -2.13 -2.12 3.51
C ASP A 83 -2.78 -3.15 4.43
N ARG A 84 -3.11 -2.72 5.65
CA ARG A 84 -3.57 -3.63 6.72
C ARG A 84 -2.56 -4.78 6.95
N SER A 85 -2.92 -6.01 6.57
CA SER A 85 -2.08 -7.21 6.72
C SER A 85 -1.33 -7.62 5.46
N TYR A 86 -1.60 -6.94 4.33
CA TYR A 86 -1.06 -7.32 3.04
C TYR A 86 0.13 -6.45 2.67
N LEU A 87 1.12 -7.06 2.04
CA LEU A 87 2.29 -6.34 1.57
C LEU A 87 1.91 -5.42 0.40
N VAL A 88 2.35 -4.16 0.46
CA VAL A 88 2.16 -3.15 -0.60
C VAL A 88 3.48 -2.89 -1.34
N GLY A 89 4.58 -2.89 -0.61
CA GLY A 89 5.87 -2.57 -1.19
C GLY A 89 6.94 -2.39 -0.13
N ARG A 90 8.04 -1.76 -0.54
CA ARG A 90 9.16 -1.44 0.35
C ARG A 90 9.72 -0.06 0.08
N VAL A 91 10.28 0.55 1.11
CA VAL A 91 10.94 1.85 1.00
C VAL A 91 12.25 1.71 0.21
N ILE A 92 12.41 2.55 -0.82
CA ILE A 92 13.61 2.63 -1.66
C ILE A 92 14.39 3.93 -1.49
N GLU A 93 13.75 4.98 -0.95
CA GLU A 93 14.36 6.28 -0.71
C GLU A 93 13.77 6.86 0.57
N VAL A 94 14.62 7.46 1.40
CA VAL A 94 14.24 8.04 2.70
C VAL A 94 14.77 9.45 2.81
N ASN A 95 13.86 10.41 3.03
CA ASN A 95 14.16 11.77 3.44
C ASN A 95 13.80 11.95 4.93
N TYR A 96 14.02 13.14 5.47
CA TYR A 96 13.74 13.40 6.89
C TYR A 96 12.27 13.23 7.28
N THR A 97 11.34 13.73 6.45
CA THR A 97 9.88 13.75 6.73
C THR A 97 9.05 12.88 5.80
N ASN A 98 9.63 12.33 4.75
CA ASN A 98 8.91 11.52 3.76
C ASN A 98 9.81 10.41 3.22
N SER A 99 9.18 9.41 2.61
CA SER A 99 9.89 8.28 2.00
C SER A 99 9.18 7.84 0.72
N ARG A 100 9.96 7.35 -0.23
CA ARG A 100 9.46 6.74 -1.47
C ARG A 100 9.36 5.23 -1.30
N VAL A 101 8.22 4.69 -1.66
CA VAL A 101 7.92 3.26 -1.59
C VAL A 101 7.78 2.71 -3.00
N LEU A 102 8.55 1.70 -3.35
CA LEU A 102 8.37 0.91 -4.57
C LEU A 102 7.22 -0.07 -4.36
N LEU A 103 6.21 0.00 -5.20
CA LEU A 103 5.05 -0.89 -5.12
C LEU A 103 5.37 -2.28 -5.68
N LEU A 104 4.66 -3.31 -5.21
CA LEU A 104 4.80 -4.67 -5.71
C LEU A 104 4.46 -4.79 -7.20
N THR A 105 3.64 -3.88 -7.71
CA THR A 105 3.21 -3.84 -9.12
C THR A 105 4.27 -3.27 -10.07
N ASP A 106 5.36 -2.69 -9.55
CA ASP A 106 6.45 -2.14 -10.37
C ASP A 106 7.24 -3.23 -11.08
N LEU A 107 7.66 -2.96 -12.32
CA LEU A 107 8.47 -3.90 -13.14
C LEU A 107 9.82 -4.26 -12.51
N ASN A 108 10.34 -3.40 -11.62
CA ASN A 108 11.59 -3.64 -10.89
C ASN A 108 11.37 -4.30 -9.53
N SER A 109 10.12 -4.56 -9.15
CA SER A 109 9.78 -5.22 -7.89
C SER A 109 9.96 -6.72 -8.02
N ASN A 110 10.96 -7.27 -7.33
CA ASN A 110 11.23 -8.70 -7.25
C ASN A 110 10.89 -9.20 -5.85
N ILE A 111 9.91 -10.09 -5.74
CA ILE A 111 9.36 -10.56 -4.48
C ILE A 111 9.64 -12.06 -4.35
N PRO A 112 10.58 -12.47 -3.49
CA PRO A 112 10.77 -13.89 -3.20
C PRO A 112 9.57 -14.44 -2.44
N VAL A 113 8.91 -15.46 -3.00
CA VAL A 113 7.69 -16.05 -2.43
C VAL A 113 7.81 -17.54 -2.23
N SER A 114 6.98 -18.06 -1.33
CA SER A 114 6.66 -19.47 -1.18
C SER A 114 5.18 -19.64 -1.53
N ILE A 115 4.85 -20.57 -2.40
CA ILE A 115 3.49 -20.82 -2.89
C ILE A 115 2.93 -22.06 -2.22
N THR A 116 1.74 -21.93 -1.66
CA THR A 116 1.00 -23.04 -1.05
C THR A 116 -0.20 -23.45 -1.94
N PRO A 117 -0.57 -24.75 -1.97
CA PRO A 117 0.10 -25.89 -1.33
C PRO A 117 1.43 -26.24 -2.01
N GLY A 118 2.32 -26.90 -1.31
CA GLY A 118 3.58 -27.47 -1.88
C GLY A 118 4.84 -26.70 -1.54
N ASN A 119 4.76 -25.52 -0.92
CA ASN A 119 5.91 -24.68 -0.54
C ASN A 119 6.88 -24.40 -1.69
N VAL A 120 6.34 -24.19 -2.90
CA VAL A 120 7.13 -23.94 -4.09
C VAL A 120 7.77 -22.57 -4.02
N GLN A 121 9.10 -22.50 -4.06
CA GLN A 121 9.85 -21.25 -4.06
C GLN A 121 9.88 -20.64 -5.46
N ALA A 122 9.55 -19.35 -5.54
CA ALA A 122 9.51 -18.60 -6.77
C ALA A 122 9.83 -17.10 -6.54
N ILE A 123 10.05 -16.37 -7.63
CA ILE A 123 10.14 -14.91 -7.60
C ILE A 123 8.97 -14.35 -8.39
N VAL A 124 8.17 -13.51 -7.74
CA VAL A 124 7.13 -12.72 -8.37
C VAL A 124 7.70 -11.38 -8.78
N VAL A 125 7.47 -10.98 -10.01
CA VAL A 125 7.84 -9.67 -10.56
C VAL A 125 6.58 -8.90 -10.88
N GLY A 126 6.51 -7.62 -10.51
CA GLY A 126 5.39 -6.76 -10.90
C GLY A 126 5.29 -6.66 -12.42
N ASN A 127 4.08 -6.64 -12.96
CA ASN A 127 3.87 -6.60 -14.41
C ASN A 127 3.47 -5.22 -14.95
N GLY A 128 3.41 -4.21 -14.07
CA GLY A 128 2.98 -2.87 -14.43
C GLY A 128 1.46 -2.67 -14.49
N ASP A 129 0.64 -3.73 -14.50
CA ASP A 129 -0.83 -3.69 -14.63
C ASP A 129 -1.56 -4.07 -13.32
N GLY A 130 -0.95 -3.78 -12.18
CA GLY A 130 -1.56 -4.08 -10.88
C GLY A 130 -1.46 -5.55 -10.45
N LYS A 131 -0.72 -6.39 -11.17
CA LYS A 131 -0.52 -7.80 -10.88
C LYS A 131 0.95 -8.14 -10.82
N GLY A 132 1.26 -9.34 -10.36
CA GLY A 132 2.58 -9.94 -10.45
C GLY A 132 2.60 -11.12 -11.42
N GLU A 133 3.77 -11.43 -11.92
CA GLU A 133 4.03 -12.60 -12.73
C GLU A 133 5.16 -13.43 -12.12
N ILE A 134 5.02 -14.75 -12.10
CA ILE A 134 6.09 -15.63 -11.63
C ILE A 134 7.11 -15.77 -12.76
N LYS A 135 8.34 -15.30 -12.51
CA LYS A 135 9.42 -15.32 -13.51
C LYS A 135 10.43 -16.43 -13.28
N TYR A 136 10.73 -16.72 -12.02
CA TYR A 136 11.79 -17.65 -11.66
C TYR A 136 11.24 -18.78 -10.80
N ILE A 137 11.13 -19.95 -11.40
CA ILE A 137 10.73 -21.20 -10.77
C ILE A 137 11.49 -22.34 -11.44
N LYS A 138 11.78 -23.41 -10.72
CA LYS A 138 12.34 -24.63 -11.31
C LYS A 138 11.26 -25.33 -12.14
N ASN A 139 11.57 -25.70 -13.39
CA ASN A 139 10.63 -26.27 -14.34
C ASN A 139 9.89 -27.52 -13.83
N ASP A 140 10.54 -28.36 -13.04
CA ASP A 140 9.96 -29.54 -12.42
C ASP A 140 8.92 -29.24 -11.32
N LEU A 141 8.86 -27.99 -10.83
CA LEU A 141 7.94 -27.55 -9.79
C LEU A 141 6.72 -26.79 -10.34
N ILE A 142 6.71 -26.41 -11.61
CA ILE A 142 5.59 -25.68 -12.23
C ILE A 142 4.28 -26.47 -12.09
N ASN A 143 4.31 -27.78 -12.31
CA ASN A 143 3.15 -28.66 -12.20
C ASN A 143 2.64 -28.87 -10.77
N LYS A 144 3.36 -28.39 -9.76
CA LYS A 144 2.94 -28.44 -8.35
C LYS A 144 2.23 -27.16 -7.90
N ILE A 145 2.10 -26.17 -8.79
CA ILE A 145 1.39 -24.94 -8.48
C ILE A 145 -0.08 -25.15 -8.80
N ASP A 146 -0.90 -25.09 -7.76
CA ASP A 146 -2.35 -25.10 -7.90
C ASP A 146 -2.89 -23.75 -8.38
N ASP A 147 -3.83 -23.81 -9.30
CA ASP A 147 -4.72 -22.68 -9.56
C ASP A 147 -5.46 -22.34 -8.26
N LYS A 148 -5.43 -21.07 -7.83
CA LYS A 148 -5.89 -20.56 -6.53
C LYS A 148 -4.94 -20.77 -5.35
N GLY A 149 -3.73 -21.26 -5.57
CA GLY A 149 -2.67 -21.24 -4.55
C GLY A 149 -2.44 -19.84 -4.00
N ILE A 150 -1.82 -19.76 -2.83
CA ILE A 150 -1.52 -18.48 -2.18
C ILE A 150 -0.01 -18.29 -2.16
N ALA A 151 0.44 -17.11 -2.60
CA ALA A 151 1.82 -16.68 -2.51
C ALA A 151 2.06 -15.90 -1.22
N TYR A 152 3.04 -16.32 -0.45
CA TYR A 152 3.55 -15.65 0.75
C TYR A 152 5.01 -15.27 0.55
N THR A 153 5.47 -14.21 1.21
CA THR A 153 6.91 -13.90 1.22
C THR A 153 7.71 -15.04 1.82
N SER A 154 8.81 -15.43 1.16
CA SER A 154 9.64 -16.57 1.62
C SER A 154 10.65 -16.20 2.70
N GLY A 155 10.96 -14.92 2.87
CA GLY A 155 12.05 -14.45 3.73
C GLY A 155 13.44 -14.58 3.10
N THR A 156 13.54 -15.13 1.91
CA THR A 156 14.81 -15.31 1.19
C THR A 156 15.45 -13.96 0.88
N GLY A 157 16.75 -13.86 1.08
CA GLY A 157 17.53 -12.62 0.84
C GLY A 157 17.28 -11.51 1.86
N SER A 158 16.51 -11.76 2.93
CA SER A 158 16.18 -10.77 3.97
C SER A 158 15.53 -9.49 3.45
N ILE A 159 14.91 -9.57 2.25
CA ILE A 159 14.24 -8.44 1.60
C ILE A 159 12.89 -8.18 2.28
N PHE A 160 12.17 -9.26 2.60
CA PHE A 160 10.88 -9.24 3.28
C PHE A 160 10.90 -10.27 4.43
N LYS A 161 10.13 -10.02 5.48
CA LYS A 161 9.86 -11.06 6.49
C LYS A 161 9.14 -12.23 5.84
N SER A 162 9.37 -13.45 6.30
CA SER A 162 8.67 -14.64 5.83
C SER A 162 7.21 -14.66 6.28
N GLY A 163 6.33 -15.23 5.46
CA GLY A 163 4.93 -15.50 5.81
C GLY A 163 3.94 -14.36 5.61
N ILE A 164 4.33 -13.27 4.94
CA ILE A 164 3.41 -12.16 4.63
C ILE A 164 2.59 -12.54 3.39
N PRO A 165 1.25 -12.50 3.43
CA PRO A 165 0.42 -12.78 2.27
C PRO A 165 0.65 -11.73 1.17
N VAL A 166 0.93 -12.19 -0.06
CA VAL A 166 1.19 -11.35 -1.23
C VAL A 166 0.00 -11.35 -2.18
N GLY A 167 -0.49 -12.52 -2.53
CA GLY A 167 -1.60 -12.62 -3.47
C GLY A 167 -2.00 -14.06 -3.78
N ARG A 168 -3.01 -14.19 -4.64
CA ARG A 168 -3.54 -15.46 -5.10
C ARG A 168 -3.03 -15.79 -6.49
N ILE A 169 -2.67 -17.05 -6.69
CA ILE A 169 -2.23 -17.57 -7.98
C ILE A 169 -3.42 -17.71 -8.92
N ASN A 170 -3.17 -17.39 -10.18
CA ASN A 170 -4.03 -17.67 -11.31
C ASN A 170 -3.16 -18.21 -12.44
N THR A 171 -3.36 -19.47 -12.79
CA THR A 171 -2.57 -20.13 -13.83
C THR A 171 -3.28 -20.00 -15.17
N ASN A 172 -2.62 -19.36 -16.12
CA ASN A 172 -2.99 -19.43 -17.54
C ASN A 172 -2.02 -20.40 -18.25
N LYS A 173 -2.40 -20.86 -19.43
CA LYS A 173 -1.63 -21.89 -20.20
C LYS A 173 -0.17 -21.51 -20.44
N GLU A 174 0.18 -20.22 -20.42
CA GLU A 174 1.52 -19.73 -20.77
C GLU A 174 2.21 -18.97 -19.61
N THR A 175 1.44 -18.43 -18.67
CA THR A 175 1.98 -17.59 -17.59
C THR A 175 1.28 -17.88 -16.27
N ILE A 176 2.00 -17.73 -15.17
CA ILE A 176 1.45 -17.82 -13.82
C ILE A 176 1.39 -16.41 -13.25
N ILE A 177 0.17 -15.93 -13.07
CA ILE A 177 -0.11 -14.58 -12.59
C ILE A 177 -0.42 -14.60 -11.09
N VAL A 178 0.02 -13.59 -10.38
CA VAL A 178 -0.32 -13.34 -8.98
C VAL A 178 -1.24 -12.14 -8.90
N ASN A 179 -2.48 -12.36 -8.49
CA ASN A 179 -3.39 -11.27 -8.16
C ASN A 179 -3.11 -10.83 -6.73
N PHE A 180 -2.53 -9.65 -6.57
CA PHE A 180 -2.21 -9.12 -5.25
C PHE A 180 -3.47 -8.88 -4.41
N TYR A 181 -3.34 -8.97 -3.09
CA TYR A 181 -4.47 -8.74 -2.17
C TYR A 181 -4.77 -7.26 -1.94
N SER A 182 -3.75 -6.39 -2.06
CA SER A 182 -3.92 -4.94 -1.91
C SER A 182 -4.43 -4.30 -3.19
N ASP A 183 -5.32 -3.32 -3.05
CA ASP A 183 -5.74 -2.46 -4.15
C ASP A 183 -4.81 -1.24 -4.23
N PHE A 184 -3.91 -1.26 -5.20
CA PHE A 184 -2.91 -0.21 -5.38
C PHE A 184 -3.48 1.10 -5.93
N THR A 185 -4.71 1.11 -6.41
CA THR A 185 -5.36 2.31 -6.97
C THR A 185 -6.03 3.17 -5.91
N GLN A 186 -6.21 2.66 -4.69
CA GLN A 186 -6.96 3.30 -3.61
C GLN A 186 -6.16 3.47 -2.31
N LEU A 187 -4.83 3.48 -2.40
CA LEU A 187 -3.95 3.61 -1.24
C LEU A 187 -3.96 5.05 -0.70
N LYS A 188 -4.71 5.30 0.36
CA LYS A 188 -4.69 6.59 1.10
C LYS A 188 -3.80 6.54 2.32
N TYR A 189 -3.84 5.44 3.05
CA TYR A 189 -3.07 5.19 4.26
C TYR A 189 -2.40 3.83 4.17
N VAL A 190 -1.20 3.74 4.68
CA VAL A 190 -0.40 2.52 4.73
C VAL A 190 0.30 2.42 6.08
N PHE A 191 0.77 1.23 6.43
CA PHE A 191 1.53 0.98 7.65
C PHE A 191 2.99 0.71 7.30
N ALA A 192 3.90 1.45 7.93
CA ALA A 192 5.33 1.20 7.82
C ALA A 192 5.80 0.40 9.04
N GLU A 193 6.51 -0.70 8.80
CA GLU A 193 7.09 -1.53 9.86
C GLU A 193 8.45 -0.98 10.26
N VAL A 194 8.53 -0.35 11.44
CA VAL A 194 9.79 0.17 11.97
C VAL A 194 10.43 -0.82 12.94
N GLU A 195 11.76 -0.94 12.91
CA GLU A 195 12.50 -1.73 13.89
C GLU A 195 12.37 -1.10 15.27
N GLN A 196 12.11 -1.92 16.30
CA GLN A 196 12.29 -1.46 17.66
C GLN A 196 13.79 -1.20 17.84
N GLY A 197 14.16 0.04 18.11
CA GLY A 197 15.52 0.33 18.53
C GLY A 197 15.81 -0.47 19.81
N ASP A 198 16.89 -1.22 19.83
CA ASP A 198 17.43 -1.80 21.05
C ASP A 198 17.54 -0.68 22.10
N LYS A 199 16.88 -0.92 23.25
CA LYS A 199 16.99 -0.07 24.42
C LYS A 199 18.32 -0.31 25.10
#